data_0b402b45b8bdcf677943e69bfe3d15d8
#
_entry.id   0b402b45b8bdcf677943e69bfe3d15d8
#
_cell.length_a   1.000
_cell.length_b   1.000
_cell.length_c   1.000
_cell.angle_alpha   90.00
_cell.angle_beta   90.00
_cell.angle_gamma   90.00
#
_symmetry.space_group_name_H-M   'P 1'
#
loop_
_entity.id
_entity.type
_entity.pdbx_description
1 polymer ?
#
loop_
_entity_poly.entity_id
_entity_poly.type
_entity_poly.pdbx_seq_one_letter_code
_entity_poly.pdbx_strand_id
1 'polypeptide(L)'
;MTASPRYFLDVTYGFAVKCGVPVSKRGEAVNPVRDVFRRALRDYGEAETGHPAWDQITVLAAVRGVEPLFGSERGTFEIIDEKGHNRWTKSASGNHRVLTEKTPKAEIARLIDDLMSKGSCPRVVGEL
;
A
#
# COMPACT_ATOMS: atom_id res chain seq x y z
N MET A 1 -2.96 3.15 30.28
CA MET A 1 -2.67 2.59 28.94
C MET A 1 -2.70 3.71 27.92
N THR A 2 -1.58 4.01 27.31
CA THR A 2 -1.54 4.91 26.14
C THR A 2 -2.01 4.12 24.91
N ALA A 3 -3.01 4.64 24.20
CA ALA A 3 -3.47 4.02 22.96
C ALA A 3 -2.32 3.98 21.94
N SER A 4 -2.19 2.88 21.22
CA SER A 4 -1.23 2.77 20.11
C SER A 4 -1.48 3.87 19.08
N PRO A 5 -0.44 4.46 18.51
CA PRO A 5 -0.60 5.50 17.49
C PRO A 5 -1.32 4.93 16.26
N ARG A 6 -2.17 5.74 15.65
CA ARG A 6 -2.80 5.42 14.36
C ARG A 6 -1.90 5.90 13.23
N TYR A 7 -1.66 5.02 12.27
CA TYR A 7 -0.86 5.34 11.10
C TYR A 7 -1.76 5.63 9.90
N PHE A 8 -1.36 6.62 9.13
CA PHE A 8 -2.05 7.07 7.92
C PHE A 8 -1.08 7.12 6.76
N LEU A 9 -1.57 6.85 5.56
CA LEU A 9 -0.83 7.05 4.33
C LEU A 9 -1.35 8.31 3.64
N ASP A 10 -0.44 9.23 3.31
CA ASP A 10 -0.76 10.38 2.50
C ASP A 10 -1.11 9.96 1.07
N VAL A 11 -2.16 10.57 0.51
CA VAL A 11 -2.64 10.25 -0.84
C VAL A 11 -1.57 10.50 -1.90
N THR A 12 -0.78 11.54 -1.74
CA THR A 12 0.28 11.91 -2.68
C THR A 12 1.40 10.87 -2.70
N TYR A 13 1.80 10.39 -1.52
CA TYR A 13 2.82 9.35 -1.41
C TYR A 13 2.35 8.03 -2.04
N GLY A 14 1.16 7.56 -1.70
CA GLY A 14 0.59 6.35 -2.28
C GLY A 14 0.35 6.45 -3.79
N PHE A 15 -0.05 7.63 -4.27
CA PHE A 15 -0.20 7.89 -5.70
C PHE A 15 1.13 7.76 -6.47
N ALA A 16 2.23 8.18 -5.87
CA ALA A 16 3.55 8.19 -6.51
C ALA A 16 4.20 6.80 -6.60
N VAL A 17 3.73 5.82 -5.82
CA VAL A 17 4.21 4.43 -5.88
C VAL A 17 3.29 3.64 -6.80
N LYS A 18 3.82 3.12 -7.90
CA LYS A 18 3.05 2.39 -8.92
C LYS A 18 3.38 0.91 -8.89
N CYS A 19 2.35 0.06 -8.89
CA CYS A 19 2.49 -1.40 -8.83
C CYS A 19 1.51 -2.11 -9.78
N GLY A 20 1.66 -3.43 -9.90
CA GLY A 20 0.72 -4.31 -10.58
C GLY A 20 1.11 -4.72 -11.99
N VAL A 21 2.03 -4.01 -12.68
CA VAL A 21 2.42 -4.38 -14.05
C VAL A 21 3.08 -5.75 -14.10
N PRO A 22 4.08 -6.10 -13.26
CA PRO A 22 4.68 -7.42 -13.30
C PRO A 22 3.69 -8.55 -13.03
N VAL A 23 2.81 -8.41 -12.02
CA VAL A 23 1.82 -9.45 -11.72
C VAL A 23 0.80 -9.61 -12.83
N SER A 24 0.41 -8.52 -13.49
CA SER A 24 -0.54 -8.58 -14.62
C SER A 24 -0.04 -9.41 -15.81
N LYS A 25 1.26 -9.61 -15.92
CA LYS A 25 1.94 -10.36 -17.00
C LYS A 25 2.23 -11.81 -16.64
N ARG A 26 1.86 -12.28 -15.45
CA ARG A 26 2.08 -13.66 -15.01
C ARG A 26 1.32 -14.66 -15.87
N GLY A 27 1.92 -15.83 -16.09
CA GLY A 27 1.42 -16.85 -17.00
C GLY A 27 0.71 -18.05 -16.37
N GLU A 28 0.59 -18.11 -15.04
CA GLU A 28 -0.05 -19.22 -14.33
C GLU A 28 -1.51 -19.38 -14.75
N ALA A 29 -2.00 -20.62 -14.80
CA ALA A 29 -3.38 -20.91 -15.23
C ALA A 29 -4.42 -20.26 -14.29
N VAL A 30 -4.16 -20.26 -12.98
CA VAL A 30 -5.03 -19.65 -11.97
C VAL A 30 -4.23 -18.65 -11.14
N ASN A 31 -4.54 -17.36 -11.29
CA ASN A 31 -3.94 -16.30 -10.51
C ASN A 31 -4.93 -15.14 -10.36
N PRO A 32 -5.74 -15.12 -9.30
CA PRO A 32 -6.75 -14.09 -9.09
C PRO A 32 -6.18 -12.67 -9.01
N VAL A 33 -4.99 -12.51 -8.42
CA VAL A 33 -4.32 -11.20 -8.29
C VAL A 33 -3.94 -10.68 -9.68
N ARG A 34 -3.35 -11.54 -10.53
CA ARG A 34 -3.08 -11.21 -11.93
C ARG A 34 -4.34 -10.77 -12.67
N ASP A 35 -5.41 -11.51 -12.51
CA ASP A 35 -6.64 -11.27 -13.28
C ASP A 35 -7.28 -9.93 -12.90
N VAL A 36 -7.28 -9.59 -11.63
CA VAL A 36 -7.74 -8.28 -11.12
C VAL A 36 -6.87 -7.16 -11.67
N PHE A 37 -5.54 -7.24 -11.53
CA PHE A 37 -4.64 -6.22 -12.03
C PHE A 37 -4.68 -6.07 -13.55
N ARG A 38 -4.73 -7.18 -14.27
CA ARG A 38 -4.84 -7.15 -15.74
C ARG A 38 -6.07 -6.39 -16.20
N ARG A 39 -7.19 -6.60 -15.55
CA ARG A 39 -8.43 -5.88 -15.84
C ARG A 39 -8.33 -4.41 -15.43
N ALA A 40 -7.96 -4.14 -14.19
CA ALA A 40 -7.90 -2.79 -13.66
C ALA A 40 -6.93 -1.90 -14.45
N LEU A 41 -5.71 -2.38 -14.70
CA LEU A 41 -4.70 -1.62 -15.45
C LEU A 41 -5.18 -1.29 -16.87
N ARG A 42 -5.86 -2.24 -17.52
CA ARG A 42 -6.45 -2.00 -18.84
C ARG A 42 -7.56 -0.95 -18.77
N ASP A 43 -8.49 -1.12 -17.85
CA ASP A 43 -9.69 -0.27 -17.75
C ASP A 43 -9.33 1.17 -17.33
N TYR A 44 -8.24 1.37 -16.58
CA TYR A 44 -7.71 2.69 -16.22
C TYR A 44 -6.67 3.24 -17.19
N GLY A 45 -6.28 2.50 -18.22
CA GLY A 45 -5.23 2.94 -19.15
C GLY A 45 -3.83 2.95 -18.54
N GLU A 46 -3.57 2.11 -17.55
CA GLU A 46 -2.33 2.06 -16.75
C GLU A 46 -1.48 0.82 -17.02
N ALA A 47 -1.71 0.13 -18.14
CA ALA A 47 -1.05 -1.15 -18.46
C ALA A 47 0.48 -1.09 -18.46
N GLU A 48 1.07 0.07 -18.77
CA GLU A 48 2.52 0.26 -18.81
C GLU A 48 3.07 0.99 -17.58
N THR A 49 2.23 1.73 -16.85
CA THR A 49 2.66 2.58 -15.74
C THR A 49 2.41 1.98 -14.37
N GLY A 50 1.41 1.10 -14.24
CA GLY A 50 0.95 0.58 -12.96
C GLY A 50 -0.07 1.49 -12.27
N HIS A 51 -0.74 0.91 -11.27
CA HIS A 51 -1.76 1.58 -10.46
C HIS A 51 -1.16 2.09 -9.14
N PRO A 52 -1.64 3.22 -8.61
CA PRO A 52 -1.21 3.69 -7.29
C PRO A 52 -1.36 2.64 -6.20
N ALA A 53 -0.36 2.54 -5.33
CA ALA A 53 -0.23 1.47 -4.33
C ALA A 53 -0.71 1.89 -2.94
N TRP A 54 -1.82 2.63 -2.83
CA TRP A 54 -2.34 3.12 -1.55
C TRP A 54 -2.57 2.00 -0.54
N ASP A 55 -3.35 1.01 -0.94
CA ASP A 55 -3.74 -0.10 -0.05
C ASP A 55 -2.55 -1.01 0.23
N GLN A 56 -1.76 -1.31 -0.77
CA GLN A 56 -0.60 -2.20 -0.66
C GLN A 56 0.45 -1.66 0.30
N ILE A 57 0.74 -0.35 0.27
CA ILE A 57 1.66 0.29 1.23
C ILE A 57 1.11 0.18 2.65
N THR A 58 -0.16 0.46 2.83
CA THR A 58 -0.81 0.39 4.14
C THR A 58 -0.75 -1.03 4.72
N VAL A 59 -1.06 -2.03 3.92
CA VAL A 59 -0.97 -3.45 4.30
C VAL A 59 0.48 -3.84 4.60
N LEU A 60 1.42 -3.43 3.76
CA LEU A 60 2.85 -3.73 3.95
C LEU A 60 3.36 -3.17 5.29
N ALA A 61 3.01 -1.93 5.62
CA ALA A 61 3.36 -1.31 6.89
C ALA A 61 2.70 -2.01 8.09
N ALA A 62 1.44 -2.42 7.95
CA ALA A 62 0.71 -3.12 9.00
C ALA A 62 1.28 -4.51 9.30
N VAL A 63 1.68 -5.25 8.28
CA VAL A 63 2.16 -6.64 8.41
C VAL A 63 3.63 -6.70 8.81
N ARG A 64 4.48 -5.87 8.22
CA ARG A 64 5.94 -5.90 8.42
C ARG A 64 6.46 -4.84 9.37
N GLY A 65 5.59 -3.97 9.85
CA GLY A 65 5.98 -2.80 10.63
C GLY A 65 6.38 -1.63 9.73
N VAL A 66 6.37 -0.44 10.31
CA VAL A 66 6.74 0.78 9.60
C VAL A 66 8.23 0.80 9.31
N GLU A 67 9.04 0.59 10.33
CA GLU A 67 10.48 0.44 10.20
C GLU A 67 10.84 -0.98 9.74
N PRO A 68 11.84 -1.17 8.89
CA PRO A 68 12.80 -0.20 8.34
C PRO A 68 12.36 0.45 7.02
N LEU A 69 11.18 0.13 6.47
CA LEU A 69 10.79 0.50 5.11
C LEU A 69 10.34 1.96 4.98
N PHE A 70 9.67 2.48 6.00
CA PHE A 70 9.07 3.82 5.98
C PHE A 70 9.57 4.65 7.14
N GLY A 71 9.59 5.96 6.96
CA GLY A 71 9.62 6.92 8.04
C GLY A 71 8.20 7.24 8.50
N SER A 72 8.10 8.06 9.55
CA SER A 72 6.81 8.61 9.97
C SER A 72 6.96 9.99 10.58
N GLU A 73 5.94 10.81 10.40
CA GLU A 73 5.82 12.11 11.04
C GLU A 73 4.67 12.07 12.04
N ARG A 74 4.88 12.65 13.21
CA ARG A 74 3.88 12.70 14.27
C ARG A 74 3.00 13.94 14.16
N GLY A 75 1.72 13.78 14.40
CA GLY A 75 0.76 14.87 14.32
C GLY A 75 -0.66 14.44 14.62
N THR A 76 -1.61 15.17 14.06
CA THR A 76 -3.03 14.90 14.23
C THR A 76 -3.77 15.10 12.92
N PHE A 77 -4.61 14.14 12.54
CA PHE A 77 -5.65 14.30 11.56
C PHE A 77 -6.95 14.71 12.23
N GLU A 78 -7.60 15.71 11.69
CA GLU A 78 -8.89 16.21 12.16
C GLU A 78 -9.88 16.23 10.99
N ILE A 79 -11.12 15.83 11.25
CA ILE A 79 -12.23 16.05 10.34
C ILE A 79 -12.71 17.48 10.57
N ILE A 80 -12.70 18.32 9.54
CA ILE A 80 -12.92 19.77 9.68
C ILE A 80 -14.30 20.24 9.24
N ASP A 81 -15.09 19.37 8.61
CA ASP A 81 -16.46 19.69 8.20
C ASP A 81 -17.34 18.44 8.00
N GLU A 82 -18.61 18.67 7.75
CA GLU A 82 -19.63 17.62 7.57
C GLU A 82 -19.40 16.76 6.31
N LYS A 83 -18.62 17.24 5.35
CA LYS A 83 -18.30 16.51 4.11
C LYS A 83 -17.12 15.54 4.29
N GLY A 84 -16.52 15.52 5.49
CA GLY A 84 -15.41 14.65 5.80
C GLY A 84 -14.04 15.17 5.33
N HIS A 85 -13.93 16.45 4.99
CA HIS A 85 -12.62 17.03 4.70
C HIS A 85 -11.74 16.91 5.93
N ASN A 86 -10.48 16.56 5.72
CA ASN A 86 -9.52 16.35 6.79
C ASN A 86 -8.35 17.33 6.67
N ARG A 87 -7.70 17.55 7.79
CA ARG A 87 -6.50 18.37 7.89
C ARG A 87 -5.46 17.65 8.72
N TRP A 88 -4.24 17.58 8.22
CA TRP A 88 -3.07 17.16 8.96
C TRP A 88 -2.39 18.35 9.62
N THR A 89 -2.07 18.21 10.90
CA THR A 89 -1.26 19.18 11.66
C THR A 89 -0.10 18.45 12.31
N LYS A 90 1.13 18.81 11.95
CA LYS A 90 2.33 18.29 12.60
C LYS A 90 2.36 18.71 14.06
N SER A 91 2.58 17.77 14.96
CA SER A 91 2.57 18.03 16.42
C SER A 91 3.37 16.96 17.15
N ALA A 92 4.28 17.40 18.04
CA ALA A 92 5.05 16.49 18.89
C ALA A 92 4.18 15.75 19.92
N SER A 93 2.98 16.25 20.22
CA SER A 93 2.03 15.66 21.17
C SER A 93 0.88 14.91 20.51
N GLY A 94 0.78 14.94 19.18
CA GLY A 94 -0.26 14.23 18.43
C GLY A 94 -0.19 12.71 18.61
N ASN A 95 -1.34 12.03 18.53
CA ASN A 95 -1.42 10.57 18.64
C ASN A 95 -1.58 9.89 17.29
N HIS A 96 -1.39 10.63 16.19
CA HIS A 96 -1.40 10.11 14.85
C HIS A 96 0.01 10.16 14.25
N ARG A 97 0.25 9.32 13.26
CA ARG A 97 1.47 9.34 12.46
C ARG A 97 1.12 9.20 10.98
N VAL A 98 1.77 9.97 10.15
CA VAL A 98 1.69 9.81 8.70
C VAL A 98 2.98 9.15 8.22
N LEU A 99 2.84 8.16 7.33
CA LEU A 99 3.98 7.48 6.72
C LEU A 99 4.72 8.44 5.79
N THR A 100 6.04 8.43 5.88
CA THR A 100 6.92 9.23 5.02
C THR A 100 7.88 8.34 4.25
N GLU A 101 8.40 8.85 3.15
CA GLU A 101 9.40 8.14 2.36
C GLU A 101 10.69 7.96 3.15
N LYS A 102 11.17 6.72 3.19
CA LYS A 102 12.50 6.34 3.69
C LYS A 102 13.22 5.49 2.67
N THR A 103 12.60 4.40 2.26
CA THR A 103 13.04 3.60 1.12
C THR A 103 12.57 4.26 -0.18
N PRO A 104 13.39 4.33 -1.22
CA PRO A 104 12.99 4.89 -2.51
C PRO A 104 11.69 4.26 -3.04
N LYS A 105 10.81 5.08 -3.61
CA LYS A 105 9.50 4.65 -4.12
C LYS A 105 9.59 3.47 -5.09
N ALA A 106 10.59 3.47 -5.96
CA ALA A 106 10.81 2.38 -6.91
C ALA A 106 11.14 1.04 -6.23
N GLU A 107 11.82 1.07 -5.09
CA GLU A 107 12.11 -0.15 -4.31
C GLU A 107 10.89 -0.66 -3.58
N ILE A 108 10.07 0.23 -3.03
CA ILE A 108 8.77 -0.14 -2.44
C ILE A 108 7.86 -0.77 -3.50
N ALA A 109 7.76 -0.16 -4.67
CA ALA A 109 6.98 -0.69 -5.78
C ALA A 109 7.45 -2.10 -6.17
N ARG A 110 8.76 -2.31 -6.30
CA ARG A 110 9.34 -3.61 -6.62
C ARG A 110 9.05 -4.66 -5.55
N LEU A 111 9.18 -4.30 -4.28
CA LEU A 111 8.86 -5.19 -3.17
C LEU A 111 7.39 -5.62 -3.18
N ILE A 112 6.48 -4.67 -3.42
CA ILE A 112 5.04 -4.95 -3.54
C ILE A 112 4.77 -5.89 -4.72
N ASP A 113 5.32 -5.59 -5.89
CA ASP A 113 5.16 -6.41 -7.09
C ASP A 113 5.72 -7.83 -6.89
N ASP A 114 6.85 -7.97 -6.23
CA ASP A 114 7.45 -9.27 -5.90
C ASP A 114 6.55 -10.08 -4.96
N LEU A 115 6.02 -9.44 -3.93
CA LEU A 115 5.12 -10.11 -2.97
C LEU A 115 3.81 -10.53 -3.63
N MET A 116 3.21 -9.69 -4.45
CA MET A 116 1.99 -10.02 -5.19
C MET A 116 2.23 -11.13 -6.22
N SER A 117 3.42 -11.18 -6.83
CA SER A 117 3.78 -12.18 -7.82
C SER A 117 4.12 -13.55 -7.21
N LYS A 118 4.57 -13.59 -5.96
CA LYS A 118 4.86 -14.85 -5.24
C LYS A 118 3.62 -15.52 -4.68
N GLY A 119 2.49 -14.85 -4.69
CA GLY A 119 1.26 -15.23 -4.01
C GLY A 119 0.43 -16.30 -4.71
N SER A 120 1.03 -17.38 -5.18
CA SER A 120 0.29 -18.62 -5.23
C SER A 120 0.22 -19.14 -3.79
N CYS A 121 -0.96 -19.07 -3.20
CA CYS A 121 -1.22 -19.84 -1.99
C CYS A 121 -0.65 -21.25 -2.20
N PRO A 122 0.26 -21.75 -1.35
CA PRO A 122 0.61 -23.17 -1.42
C PRO A 122 -0.72 -23.89 -1.39
N ARG A 123 -0.98 -24.75 -2.37
CA ARG A 123 -2.09 -25.66 -2.26
C ARG A 123 -1.98 -26.29 -0.90
N VAL A 124 -2.92 -25.99 -0.02
CA VAL A 124 -3.21 -26.91 1.05
C VAL A 124 -3.74 -28.13 0.32
N VAL A 125 -2.84 -29.02 -0.03
CA VAL A 125 -3.23 -30.37 -0.39
C VAL A 125 -3.77 -30.92 0.91
N GLY A 126 -5.08 -30.69 1.13
CA GLY A 126 -5.81 -31.45 2.11
C GLY A 126 -5.75 -32.88 1.63
N GLU A 127 -4.87 -33.66 2.20
CA GLU A 127 -5.10 -35.09 2.24
C GLU A 127 -6.40 -35.27 3.04
N LEU A 128 -7.43 -35.62 2.34
CA LEU A 128 -8.59 -36.27 2.94
C LEU A 128 -8.21 -37.69 3.31
#